data_8054c2292fd72a6bcd89b63940a37a49
#
_entry.id   8054c2292fd72a6bcd89b63940a37a49
#
_cell.length_a   1.000
_cell.length_b   1.000
_cell.length_c   1.000
_cell.angle_alpha   90.00
_cell.angle_beta   90.00
_cell.angle_gamma   90.00
#
_symmetry.space_group_name_H-M   'P 1'
#
loop_
_entity.id
_entity.type
_entity.pdbx_description
1 polymer ?
#
loop_
_entity_poly.entity_id
_entity_poly.type
_entity_poly.pdbx_seq_one_letter_code
_entity_poly.pdbx_strand_id
1 'polypeptide(L)'
;MIANKSYKHFLNGLIITAIVISLGFIPLKDVQELFQRIEGILYDIRLLVTLPETPQKFDENVIIIDIDEKSLAEQGRYPWSRSKVSQLVDNLMANGVVVVAFDIVFPESEDNPVDLLIANNQQLPPPFVDKITSLKASVDADLKLSNSIGDAEIVLGMMFDDENTTGSKTIELAENLPSNVLWQKPVDASSDIPQYNKVLKNIEVLSKNASGSGFINSVPESDGFIRKASLVINYQDKLYPSLALEAARVYTLSDNINTENELNNNNYWLQALSFGEHKIPTNEKGQILIPFKGGQKSFEYISATDVIENRVPSEKLEGTVAFVGTSAIGLADLRATSVG
;
A
#
# COMPACT_ATOMS: atom_id res chain seq x y z
N MET A 1 24.10 -23.23 55.53
CA MET A 1 24.74 -22.04 54.92
C MET A 1 24.41 -21.86 53.44
N ILE A 2 24.13 -22.91 52.66
CA ILE A 2 23.82 -22.90 51.21
C ILE A 2 22.40 -22.35 50.91
N ALA A 3 21.40 -22.67 51.75
CA ALA A 3 20.01 -22.22 51.56
C ALA A 3 19.83 -20.67 51.59
N ASN A 4 20.66 -19.99 52.40
CA ASN A 4 20.59 -18.54 52.57
C ASN A 4 21.12 -17.75 51.34
N LYS A 5 22.00 -18.36 50.55
CA LYS A 5 22.57 -17.75 49.33
C LYS A 5 21.58 -17.84 48.16
N SER A 6 20.90 -18.96 48.01
CA SER A 6 19.88 -19.19 46.98
C SER A 6 18.67 -18.26 47.19
N TYR A 7 18.23 -18.05 48.45
CA TYR A 7 17.13 -17.13 48.77
C TYR A 7 17.47 -15.66 48.42
N LYS A 8 18.72 -15.23 48.67
CA LYS A 8 19.16 -13.89 48.30
C LYS A 8 19.16 -13.66 46.79
N HIS A 9 19.59 -14.65 45.99
CA HIS A 9 19.54 -14.55 44.53
C HIS A 9 18.10 -14.53 44.02
N PHE A 10 17.21 -15.31 44.58
CA PHE A 10 15.78 -15.30 44.25
C PHE A 10 15.15 -13.95 44.61
N LEU A 11 15.43 -13.40 45.80
CA LEU A 11 14.90 -12.11 46.22
C LEU A 11 15.41 -10.96 45.33
N ASN A 12 16.71 -10.98 44.97
CA ASN A 12 17.28 -9.99 44.05
C ASN A 12 16.65 -10.09 42.67
N GLY A 13 16.41 -11.30 42.17
CA GLY A 13 15.70 -11.49 40.89
C GLY A 13 14.29 -10.91 40.93
N LEU A 14 13.56 -11.16 42.01
CA LEU A 14 12.21 -10.66 42.21
C LEU A 14 12.17 -9.10 42.29
N ILE A 15 13.14 -8.51 42.99
CA ILE A 15 13.29 -7.05 43.07
C ILE A 15 13.59 -6.46 41.69
N ILE A 16 14.53 -7.04 40.94
CA ILE A 16 14.87 -6.58 39.58
C ILE A 16 13.65 -6.68 38.67
N THR A 17 12.94 -7.79 38.71
CA THR A 17 11.70 -7.99 37.93
C THR A 17 10.64 -6.95 38.31
N ALA A 18 10.44 -6.68 39.61
CA ALA A 18 9.50 -5.65 40.06
C ALA A 18 9.89 -4.25 39.59
N ILE A 19 11.20 -3.93 39.59
CA ILE A 19 11.71 -2.64 39.10
C ILE A 19 11.46 -2.52 37.57
N VAL A 20 11.76 -3.55 36.80
CA VAL A 20 11.54 -3.56 35.33
C VAL A 20 10.06 -3.42 35.03
N ILE A 21 9.19 -4.14 35.73
CA ILE A 21 7.73 -3.99 35.55
C ILE A 21 7.28 -2.57 35.93
N SER A 22 7.76 -2.03 37.05
CA SER A 22 7.41 -0.67 37.49
C SER A 22 7.86 0.39 36.51
N LEU A 23 9.05 0.24 35.89
CA LEU A 23 9.53 1.14 34.84
C LEU A 23 8.62 1.14 33.61
N GLY A 24 8.02 0.00 33.26
CA GLY A 24 7.06 -0.10 32.15
C GLY A 24 5.76 0.68 32.37
N PHE A 25 5.39 0.97 33.63
CA PHE A 25 4.21 1.77 33.98
C PHE A 25 4.51 3.27 34.17
N ILE A 26 5.79 3.68 34.13
CA ILE A 26 6.16 5.10 34.22
C ILE A 26 5.96 5.73 32.86
N PRO A 27 5.13 6.78 32.70
CA PRO A 27 4.85 7.43 31.41
C PRO A 27 5.98 8.39 31.03
N LEU A 28 7.22 7.95 31.14
CA LEU A 28 8.38 8.65 30.59
C LEU A 28 8.56 8.18 29.14
N LYS A 29 8.40 9.09 28.21
CA LYS A 29 8.50 8.84 26.77
C LYS A 29 9.74 8.04 26.39
N ASP A 30 10.89 8.42 26.94
CA ASP A 30 12.19 7.78 26.69
C ASP A 30 12.22 6.30 27.14
N VAL A 31 11.56 6.00 28.26
CA VAL A 31 11.48 4.63 28.80
C VAL A 31 10.57 3.77 27.92
N GLN A 32 9.44 4.30 27.48
CA GLN A 32 8.53 3.60 26.58
C GLN A 32 9.19 3.33 25.23
N GLU A 33 9.90 4.31 24.67
CA GLU A 33 10.67 4.13 23.43
C GLU A 33 11.75 3.04 23.57
N LEU A 34 12.46 2.99 24.70
CA LEU A 34 13.43 1.92 24.98
C LEU A 34 12.78 0.53 25.01
N PHE A 35 11.64 0.40 25.70
CA PHE A 35 10.91 -0.87 25.72
C PHE A 35 10.43 -1.29 24.32
N GLN A 36 9.90 -0.35 23.54
CA GLN A 36 9.49 -0.63 22.15
C GLN A 36 10.67 -1.11 21.29
N ARG A 37 11.86 -0.49 21.43
CA ARG A 37 13.07 -0.94 20.72
C ARG A 37 13.51 -2.35 21.12
N ILE A 38 13.50 -2.65 22.42
CA ILE A 38 13.84 -4.01 22.93
C ILE A 38 12.82 -5.03 22.39
N GLU A 39 11.54 -4.71 22.44
CA GLU A 39 10.48 -5.57 21.89
C GLU A 39 10.65 -5.80 20.39
N GLY A 40 10.99 -4.75 19.62
CA GLY A 40 11.31 -4.84 18.21
C GLY A 40 12.48 -5.78 17.91
N ILE A 41 13.59 -5.65 18.66
CA ILE A 41 14.76 -6.54 18.51
C ILE A 41 14.38 -8.01 18.85
N LEU A 42 13.61 -8.22 19.91
CA LEU A 42 13.16 -9.57 20.28
C LEU A 42 12.20 -10.16 19.24
N TYR A 43 11.38 -9.33 18.61
CA TYR A 43 10.53 -9.72 17.48
C TYR A 43 11.39 -10.15 16.28
N ASP A 44 12.38 -9.35 15.88
CA ASP A 44 13.28 -9.64 14.77
C ASP A 44 14.04 -10.96 14.98
N ILE A 45 14.61 -11.17 16.18
CA ILE A 45 15.31 -12.42 16.51
C ILE A 45 14.36 -13.60 16.40
N ARG A 46 13.15 -13.49 16.97
CA ARG A 46 12.15 -14.57 16.93
C ARG A 46 11.74 -14.88 15.51
N LEU A 47 11.50 -13.84 14.71
CA LEU A 47 11.14 -13.98 13.30
C LEU A 47 12.24 -14.72 12.52
N LEU A 48 13.50 -14.25 12.63
CA LEU A 48 14.64 -14.87 11.93
C LEU A 48 14.88 -16.33 12.31
N VAL A 49 14.63 -16.70 13.59
CA VAL A 49 14.76 -18.08 14.05
C VAL A 49 13.61 -18.97 13.57
N THR A 50 12.42 -18.40 13.33
CA THR A 50 11.23 -19.16 12.91
C THR A 50 11.06 -19.21 11.40
N LEU A 51 11.74 -18.33 10.66
CA LEU A 51 11.71 -18.39 9.18
C LEU A 51 12.39 -19.66 8.68
N PRO A 52 11.81 -20.35 7.70
CA PRO A 52 12.43 -21.52 7.09
C PRO A 52 13.72 -21.12 6.36
N GLU A 53 14.78 -21.94 6.47
CA GLU A 53 16.06 -21.71 5.80
C GLU A 53 15.96 -21.68 4.27
N THR A 54 14.97 -22.37 3.70
CA THR A 54 14.64 -22.31 2.28
C THR A 54 13.34 -21.57 2.08
N PRO A 55 13.27 -20.61 1.13
CA PRO A 55 12.02 -19.96 0.79
C PRO A 55 10.98 -21.02 0.45
N GLN A 56 9.97 -21.20 1.29
CA GLN A 56 8.81 -21.99 0.90
C GLN A 56 8.12 -21.19 -0.22
N LYS A 57 7.62 -21.87 -1.24
CA LYS A 57 6.68 -21.25 -2.18
C LYS A 57 5.49 -20.77 -1.35
N PHE A 58 5.46 -19.49 -1.08
CA PHE A 58 4.36 -18.85 -0.40
C PHE A 58 3.33 -18.47 -1.44
N ASP A 59 2.11 -18.62 -1.05
CA ASP A 59 0.86 -18.30 -1.69
C ASP A 59 0.97 -18.09 -3.22
N GLU A 60 0.67 -19.10 -3.96
CA GLU A 60 0.75 -19.07 -5.44
C GLU A 60 -0.18 -18.01 -6.05
N ASN A 61 -1.02 -17.37 -5.20
CA ASN A 61 -2.03 -16.41 -5.64
C ASN A 61 -1.57 -14.94 -5.61
N VAL A 62 -0.38 -14.62 -5.08
CA VAL A 62 0.14 -13.24 -5.04
C VAL A 62 1.45 -13.16 -5.82
N ILE A 63 1.48 -12.28 -6.82
CA ILE A 63 2.65 -12.02 -7.66
C ILE A 63 3.01 -10.54 -7.67
N ILE A 64 4.28 -10.25 -7.91
CA ILE A 64 4.79 -8.89 -8.08
C ILE A 64 5.13 -8.69 -9.56
N ILE A 65 4.47 -7.72 -10.17
CA ILE A 65 4.82 -7.25 -11.52
C ILE A 65 5.78 -6.08 -11.36
N ASP A 66 7.03 -6.35 -11.64
CA ASP A 66 8.14 -5.46 -11.30
C ASP A 66 8.55 -4.60 -12.51
N ILE A 67 8.46 -3.29 -12.36
CA ILE A 67 9.08 -2.34 -13.27
C ILE A 67 10.56 -2.24 -12.89
N ASP A 68 11.29 -3.27 -13.31
CA ASP A 68 12.70 -3.51 -13.02
C ASP A 68 13.64 -2.87 -14.05
N GLU A 69 14.94 -3.01 -13.87
CA GLU A 69 15.96 -2.51 -14.82
C GLU A 69 15.79 -3.09 -16.23
N LYS A 70 15.36 -4.36 -16.36
CA LYS A 70 15.07 -4.99 -17.64
C LYS A 70 13.90 -4.28 -18.32
N SER A 71 12.86 -3.98 -17.57
CA SER A 71 11.69 -3.25 -18.07
C SER A 71 12.08 -1.87 -18.56
N LEU A 72 12.95 -1.14 -17.83
CA LEU A 72 13.43 0.18 -18.27
C LEU A 72 14.32 0.08 -19.53
N ALA A 73 15.14 -0.95 -19.63
CA ALA A 73 16.02 -1.15 -20.79
C ALA A 73 15.23 -1.44 -22.09
N GLU A 74 14.17 -2.26 -22.00
CA GLU A 74 13.38 -2.68 -23.16
C GLU A 74 12.24 -1.71 -23.49
N GLN A 75 11.58 -1.17 -22.47
CA GLN A 75 10.37 -0.34 -22.64
C GLN A 75 10.64 1.17 -22.57
N GLY A 76 11.88 1.55 -22.22
CA GLY A 76 12.29 2.93 -22.07
C GLY A 76 12.03 3.49 -20.66
N ARG A 77 12.44 4.76 -20.50
CA ARG A 77 12.44 5.45 -19.20
C ARG A 77 11.03 5.55 -18.61
N TYR A 78 10.93 5.27 -17.30
CA TYR A 78 9.73 5.53 -16.50
C TYR A 78 9.65 7.03 -16.10
N PRO A 79 8.45 7.66 -15.96
CA PRO A 79 7.13 7.02 -16.05
C PRO A 79 6.73 6.72 -17.51
N TRP A 80 6.08 5.56 -17.70
CA TRP A 80 5.59 5.14 -19.00
C TRP A 80 4.28 5.85 -19.35
N SER A 81 3.99 5.93 -20.67
CA SER A 81 2.71 6.44 -21.14
C SER A 81 1.54 5.58 -20.64
N ARG A 82 0.39 6.21 -20.43
CA ARG A 82 -0.84 5.51 -20.03
C ARG A 82 -1.23 4.43 -21.04
N SER A 83 -0.93 4.63 -22.32
CA SER A 83 -1.16 3.59 -23.34
C SER A 83 -0.34 2.33 -23.11
N LYS A 84 0.88 2.45 -22.60
CA LYS A 84 1.72 1.29 -22.24
C LYS A 84 1.23 0.61 -20.96
N VAL A 85 0.80 1.39 -19.97
CA VAL A 85 0.19 0.85 -18.76
C VAL A 85 -1.13 0.13 -19.10
N SER A 86 -1.93 0.67 -20.00
CA SER A 86 -3.14 0.01 -20.54
C SER A 86 -2.80 -1.37 -21.13
N GLN A 87 -1.76 -1.45 -21.97
CA GLN A 87 -1.30 -2.72 -22.54
C GLN A 87 -0.87 -3.72 -21.47
N LEU A 88 -0.18 -3.27 -20.42
CA LEU A 88 0.19 -4.11 -19.27
C LEU A 88 -1.06 -4.69 -18.59
N VAL A 89 -2.08 -3.84 -18.31
CA VAL A 89 -3.35 -4.27 -17.71
C VAL A 89 -4.05 -5.28 -18.62
N ASP A 90 -4.22 -4.94 -19.92
CA ASP A 90 -4.90 -5.79 -20.88
C ASP A 90 -4.26 -7.18 -20.97
N ASN A 91 -2.91 -7.24 -20.98
CA ASN A 91 -2.18 -8.50 -21.02
C ASN A 91 -2.28 -9.31 -19.72
N LEU A 92 -2.27 -8.66 -18.54
CA LEU A 92 -2.49 -9.33 -17.26
C LEU A 92 -3.88 -9.98 -17.21
N MET A 93 -4.91 -9.22 -17.59
CA MET A 93 -6.29 -9.71 -17.59
C MET A 93 -6.50 -10.82 -18.62
N ALA A 94 -5.94 -10.68 -19.83
CA ALA A 94 -6.01 -11.70 -20.88
C ALA A 94 -5.36 -13.02 -20.45
N ASN A 95 -4.40 -12.98 -19.53
CA ASN A 95 -3.73 -14.16 -18.96
C ASN A 95 -4.31 -14.61 -17.61
N GLY A 96 -5.50 -14.12 -17.23
CA GLY A 96 -6.29 -14.66 -16.11
C GLY A 96 -5.91 -14.09 -14.73
N VAL A 97 -5.19 -12.98 -14.64
CA VAL A 97 -5.03 -12.24 -13.38
C VAL A 97 -6.41 -11.78 -12.89
N VAL A 98 -6.71 -11.97 -11.60
CA VAL A 98 -8.03 -11.66 -11.04
C VAL A 98 -8.10 -10.21 -10.55
N VAL A 99 -7.05 -9.73 -9.88
CA VAL A 99 -6.97 -8.36 -9.37
C VAL A 99 -5.60 -7.78 -9.69
N VAL A 100 -5.56 -6.55 -10.18
CA VAL A 100 -4.31 -5.78 -10.33
C VAL A 100 -4.31 -4.60 -9.37
N ALA A 101 -3.34 -4.56 -8.46
CA ALA A 101 -3.16 -3.49 -7.48
C ALA A 101 -1.92 -2.66 -7.84
N PHE A 102 -2.11 -1.36 -8.10
CA PHE A 102 -1.02 -0.46 -8.46
C PHE A 102 -0.41 0.21 -7.22
N ASP A 103 0.84 -0.11 -6.91
CA ASP A 103 1.69 0.65 -5.98
C ASP A 103 2.26 1.90 -6.68
N ILE A 104 1.38 2.60 -7.38
CA ILE A 104 1.67 3.75 -8.23
C ILE A 104 0.47 4.69 -8.17
N VAL A 105 0.73 6.01 -8.18
CA VAL A 105 -0.30 7.03 -8.27
C VAL A 105 -0.21 7.73 -9.64
N PHE A 106 -1.36 8.02 -10.25
CA PHE A 106 -1.49 8.74 -11.51
C PHE A 106 -2.14 10.11 -11.28
N PRO A 107 -1.39 11.09 -10.72
CA PRO A 107 -1.99 12.34 -10.22
C PRO A 107 -2.25 13.37 -11.30
N GLU A 108 -1.61 13.26 -12.46
CA GLU A 108 -1.67 14.23 -13.55
C GLU A 108 -2.11 13.54 -14.83
N SER A 109 -2.90 14.25 -15.64
CA SER A 109 -3.29 13.79 -16.99
C SER A 109 -2.08 13.76 -17.91
N GLU A 110 -2.04 12.80 -18.82
CA GLU A 110 -1.05 12.75 -19.88
C GLU A 110 -1.42 13.74 -21.00
N ASP A 111 -0.43 14.46 -21.51
CA ASP A 111 -0.65 15.41 -22.60
C ASP A 111 -1.20 14.71 -23.86
N ASN A 112 -2.33 15.20 -24.35
CA ASN A 112 -2.90 14.64 -25.58
C ASN A 112 -2.09 15.10 -26.81
N PRO A 113 -1.61 14.20 -27.69
CA PRO A 113 -0.80 14.55 -28.85
C PRO A 113 -1.48 15.55 -29.81
N VAL A 114 -2.81 15.51 -29.87
CA VAL A 114 -3.59 16.46 -30.70
C VAL A 114 -3.51 17.89 -30.14
N ASP A 115 -3.65 18.02 -28.81
CA ASP A 115 -3.56 19.34 -28.17
C ASP A 115 -2.15 19.92 -28.31
N LEU A 116 -1.11 19.08 -28.14
CA LEU A 116 0.28 19.49 -28.36
C LEU A 116 0.52 19.93 -29.82
N LEU A 117 -0.03 19.20 -30.79
CA LEU A 117 0.10 19.54 -32.21
C LEU A 117 -0.56 20.89 -32.52
N ILE A 118 -1.76 21.13 -31.99
CA ILE A 118 -2.48 22.39 -32.20
C ILE A 118 -1.75 23.55 -31.50
N ALA A 119 -1.32 23.36 -30.26
CA ALA A 119 -0.62 24.39 -29.49
C ALA A 119 0.71 24.83 -30.16
N ASN A 120 1.45 23.86 -30.70
CA ASN A 120 2.74 24.13 -31.34
C ASN A 120 2.63 24.67 -32.77
N ASN A 121 1.44 24.68 -33.41
CA ASN A 121 1.24 25.07 -34.79
C ASN A 121 0.07 26.06 -34.92
N GLN A 122 0.26 27.30 -34.49
CA GLN A 122 -0.79 28.34 -34.47
C GLN A 122 -1.35 28.75 -35.82
N GLN A 123 -0.75 28.33 -36.95
CA GLN A 123 -1.16 28.68 -38.32
C GLN A 123 -1.84 27.54 -39.07
N LEU A 124 -2.34 26.51 -38.37
CA LEU A 124 -3.04 25.39 -39.00
C LEU A 124 -4.36 25.88 -39.62
N PRO A 125 -4.69 25.47 -40.85
CA PRO A 125 -5.97 25.80 -41.48
C PRO A 125 -7.16 25.23 -40.66
N PRO A 126 -8.26 25.99 -40.47
CA PRO A 126 -9.41 25.54 -39.67
C PRO A 126 -9.92 24.13 -40.04
N PRO A 127 -10.10 23.76 -41.31
CA PRO A 127 -10.57 22.43 -41.69
C PRO A 127 -9.62 21.30 -41.25
N PHE A 128 -8.33 21.60 -41.15
CA PHE A 128 -7.34 20.64 -40.64
C PHE A 128 -7.44 20.51 -39.13
N VAL A 129 -7.60 21.62 -38.39
CA VAL A 129 -7.82 21.61 -36.93
C VAL A 129 -9.07 20.80 -36.59
N ASP A 130 -10.18 20.99 -37.27
CA ASP A 130 -11.41 20.23 -37.05
C ASP A 130 -11.19 18.72 -37.25
N LYS A 131 -10.45 18.35 -38.31
CA LYS A 131 -10.15 16.94 -38.59
C LYS A 131 -9.25 16.31 -37.56
N ILE A 132 -8.17 16.96 -37.11
CA ILE A 132 -7.30 16.40 -36.10
C ILE A 132 -7.97 16.38 -34.71
N THR A 133 -8.81 17.37 -34.38
CA THR A 133 -9.59 17.41 -33.16
C THR A 133 -10.55 16.21 -33.06
N SER A 134 -11.11 15.76 -34.18
CA SER A 134 -11.96 14.57 -34.20
C SER A 134 -11.22 13.28 -33.84
N LEU A 135 -9.88 13.27 -33.91
CA LEU A 135 -9.05 12.13 -33.53
C LEU A 135 -8.64 12.17 -32.05
N LYS A 136 -8.89 13.27 -31.33
CA LYS A 136 -8.42 13.49 -29.96
C LYS A 136 -8.78 12.34 -29.04
N ALA A 137 -10.02 11.86 -29.03
CA ALA A 137 -10.47 10.77 -28.19
C ALA A 137 -9.78 9.42 -28.53
N SER A 138 -9.43 9.19 -29.78
CA SER A 138 -8.80 7.94 -30.24
C SER A 138 -7.32 7.83 -29.85
N VAL A 139 -6.67 8.96 -29.57
CA VAL A 139 -5.25 9.02 -29.15
C VAL A 139 -5.09 9.46 -27.69
N ASP A 140 -6.18 9.55 -26.94
CA ASP A 140 -6.19 9.90 -25.53
C ASP A 140 -5.71 8.71 -24.70
N ALA A 141 -4.51 8.84 -24.14
CA ALA A 141 -3.89 7.76 -23.38
C ALA A 141 -4.55 7.54 -22.02
N ASP A 142 -5.03 8.62 -21.35
CA ASP A 142 -5.76 8.51 -20.10
C ASP A 142 -7.10 7.79 -20.29
N LEU A 143 -7.82 8.10 -21.36
CA LEU A 143 -9.07 7.43 -21.71
C LEU A 143 -8.84 5.96 -22.06
N LYS A 144 -7.75 5.65 -22.75
CA LYS A 144 -7.39 4.27 -23.08
C LYS A 144 -7.13 3.44 -21.82
N LEU A 145 -6.32 3.96 -20.89
CA LEU A 145 -6.07 3.29 -19.61
C LEU A 145 -7.36 3.18 -18.79
N SER A 146 -8.18 4.22 -18.78
CA SER A 146 -9.47 4.23 -18.09
C SER A 146 -10.40 3.12 -18.56
N ASN A 147 -10.42 2.84 -19.86
CA ASN A 147 -11.21 1.73 -20.42
C ASN A 147 -10.66 0.38 -19.98
N SER A 148 -9.34 0.15 -20.05
CA SER A 148 -8.73 -1.08 -19.55
C SER A 148 -8.99 -1.31 -18.05
N ILE A 149 -9.01 -0.22 -17.25
CA ILE A 149 -9.37 -0.28 -15.83
C ILE A 149 -10.83 -0.67 -15.64
N GLY A 150 -11.75 -0.11 -16.44
CA GLY A 150 -13.19 -0.38 -16.33
C GLY A 150 -13.59 -1.80 -16.73
N ASP A 151 -12.78 -2.49 -17.51
CA ASP A 151 -13.00 -3.87 -17.94
C ASP A 151 -12.33 -4.91 -17.00
N ALA A 152 -11.76 -4.46 -15.86
CA ALA A 152 -10.91 -5.26 -14.99
C ALA A 152 -11.11 -4.93 -13.49
N GLU A 153 -10.72 -5.85 -12.59
CA GLU A 153 -10.68 -5.60 -11.16
C GLU A 153 -9.37 -4.89 -10.79
N ILE A 154 -9.39 -3.56 -10.80
CA ILE A 154 -8.21 -2.72 -10.56
C ILE A 154 -8.34 -1.96 -9.25
N VAL A 155 -7.28 -2.00 -8.45
CA VAL A 155 -7.12 -1.17 -7.24
C VAL A 155 -5.98 -0.17 -7.47
N LEU A 156 -6.28 1.11 -7.37
CA LEU A 156 -5.31 2.18 -7.58
C LEU A 156 -4.67 2.63 -6.25
N GLY A 157 -3.36 2.86 -6.30
CA GLY A 157 -2.63 3.46 -5.18
C GLY A 157 -3.02 4.92 -4.96
N MET A 158 -2.98 5.37 -3.71
CA MET A 158 -3.05 6.78 -3.32
C MET A 158 -2.09 7.02 -2.16
N MET A 159 -1.63 8.25 -1.99
CA MET A 159 -0.66 8.60 -0.95
C MET A 159 -1.21 9.71 -0.06
N PHE A 160 -1.13 9.53 1.24
CA PHE A 160 -1.55 10.53 2.21
C PHE A 160 -0.33 11.22 2.83
N ASP A 161 -0.48 12.50 3.19
CA ASP A 161 0.60 13.31 3.75
C ASP A 161 0.07 14.27 4.82
N ASP A 162 1.00 14.80 5.62
CA ASP A 162 0.76 15.82 6.63
C ASP A 162 1.27 17.19 6.17
N GLU A 163 0.73 18.28 6.74
CA GLU A 163 1.08 19.66 6.37
C GLU A 163 2.57 20.03 6.48
N ASN A 164 3.34 19.25 7.22
CA ASN A 164 4.71 19.60 7.58
C ASN A 164 5.77 19.18 6.53
N THR A 165 5.37 18.50 5.46
CA THR A 165 6.31 18.07 4.42
C THR A 165 6.44 19.14 3.35
N THR A 166 7.46 19.97 3.51
CA THR A 166 7.83 21.04 2.55
C THR A 166 8.32 20.43 1.25
N GLY A 167 7.58 20.62 0.16
CA GLY A 167 8.11 20.40 -1.19
C GLY A 167 7.22 19.77 -2.24
N SER A 168 6.05 19.25 -1.94
CA SER A 168 5.16 18.69 -2.96
C SER A 168 4.16 19.73 -3.47
N LYS A 169 4.23 20.02 -4.76
CA LYS A 169 3.40 21.05 -5.44
C LYS A 169 1.95 20.61 -5.72
N THR A 170 1.57 19.36 -5.47
CA THR A 170 0.34 18.79 -6.05
C THR A 170 -0.53 18.01 -5.05
N ILE A 171 -0.39 18.26 -3.75
CA ILE A 171 -1.25 17.60 -2.76
C ILE A 171 -2.44 18.51 -2.48
N GLU A 172 -3.57 18.24 -3.13
CA GLU A 172 -4.81 19.00 -2.95
C GLU A 172 -5.66 18.39 -1.81
N LEU A 173 -6.43 19.27 -1.14
CA LEU A 173 -7.55 18.84 -0.31
C LEU A 173 -8.62 18.22 -1.23
N ALA A 174 -8.68 16.90 -1.27
CA ALA A 174 -9.71 16.21 -2.04
C ALA A 174 -10.99 16.14 -1.21
N GLU A 175 -11.97 16.96 -1.57
CA GLU A 175 -13.31 16.82 -1.01
C GLU A 175 -13.98 15.55 -1.55
N ASN A 176 -14.67 14.81 -0.66
CA ASN A 176 -15.49 13.65 -1.01
C ASN A 176 -14.78 12.47 -1.67
N LEU A 177 -13.55 12.15 -1.25
CA LEU A 177 -12.91 10.91 -1.64
C LEU A 177 -13.76 9.70 -1.21
N PRO A 178 -14.10 8.75 -2.10
CA PRO A 178 -14.88 7.57 -1.72
C PRO A 178 -14.07 6.64 -0.83
N SER A 179 -14.73 5.99 0.11
CA SER A 179 -14.14 4.95 0.95
C SER A 179 -15.11 3.79 1.12
N ASN A 180 -14.60 2.58 1.04
CA ASN A 180 -15.34 1.34 1.28
C ASN A 180 -15.23 0.86 2.74
N VAL A 181 -14.62 1.65 3.63
CA VAL A 181 -14.55 1.33 5.06
C VAL A 181 -15.73 1.93 5.80
N LEU A 182 -16.54 1.07 6.39
CA LEU A 182 -17.67 1.48 7.22
C LEU A 182 -17.18 1.71 8.65
N TRP A 183 -17.06 2.98 9.02
CA TRP A 183 -16.57 3.40 10.32
C TRP A 183 -17.70 4.05 11.14
N GLN A 184 -18.11 3.38 12.21
CA GLN A 184 -19.14 3.84 13.12
C GLN A 184 -18.53 4.46 14.39
N LYS A 185 -17.80 5.57 14.24
CA LYS A 185 -17.26 6.32 15.39
C LYS A 185 -18.28 7.33 15.91
N PRO A 186 -18.52 7.41 17.23
CA PRO A 186 -19.27 8.53 17.82
C PRO A 186 -18.57 9.87 17.52
N VAL A 187 -19.33 10.92 17.27
CA VAL A 187 -18.80 12.23 16.82
C VAL A 187 -17.73 12.79 17.75
N ASP A 188 -17.90 12.62 19.07
CA ASP A 188 -16.99 13.18 20.08
C ASP A 188 -15.92 12.18 20.55
N ALA A 189 -15.86 10.98 19.98
CA ALA A 189 -14.85 9.99 20.40
C ALA A 189 -13.50 10.25 19.74
N SER A 190 -12.42 10.20 20.52
CA SER A 190 -11.06 10.19 20.03
C SER A 190 -10.68 8.83 19.45
N SER A 191 -9.69 8.79 18.57
CA SER A 191 -9.16 7.55 17.97
C SER A 191 -7.65 7.68 17.79
N ASP A 192 -6.92 6.60 18.02
CA ASP A 192 -5.46 6.53 17.84
C ASP A 192 -5.06 6.16 16.40
N ILE A 193 -6.02 5.98 15.50
CA ILE A 193 -5.77 5.73 14.07
C ILE A 193 -5.02 6.93 13.47
N PRO A 194 -3.90 6.72 12.74
CA PRO A 194 -3.14 7.81 12.13
C PRO A 194 -4.02 8.70 11.27
N GLN A 195 -3.94 10.01 11.51
CA GLN A 195 -4.73 11.03 10.82
C GLN A 195 -3.82 11.80 9.86
N TYR A 196 -4.33 12.02 8.65
CA TYR A 196 -3.69 12.80 7.60
C TYR A 196 -4.61 13.92 7.14
N ASN A 197 -4.04 14.96 6.53
CA ASN A 197 -4.79 16.14 6.10
C ASN A 197 -4.64 16.46 4.60
N LYS A 198 -3.77 15.74 3.91
CA LYS A 198 -3.55 15.85 2.46
C LYS A 198 -3.58 14.50 1.80
N VAL A 199 -3.95 14.46 0.50
CA VAL A 199 -3.94 13.25 -0.30
C VAL A 199 -3.48 13.54 -1.73
N LEU A 200 -2.57 12.71 -2.22
CA LEU A 200 -2.23 12.58 -3.63
C LEU A 200 -3.08 11.45 -4.21
N LYS A 201 -4.03 11.80 -5.06
CA LYS A 201 -4.99 10.87 -5.68
C LYS A 201 -4.76 10.75 -7.17
N ASN A 202 -5.34 9.72 -7.76
CA ASN A 202 -5.37 9.55 -9.20
C ASN A 202 -6.33 10.55 -9.87
N ILE A 203 -6.11 10.82 -11.14
CA ILE A 203 -7.05 11.61 -11.94
C ILE A 203 -8.43 10.97 -11.97
N GLU A 204 -9.46 11.80 -12.06
CA GLU A 204 -10.85 11.37 -11.88
C GLU A 204 -11.29 10.32 -12.91
N VAL A 205 -10.82 10.44 -14.15
CA VAL A 205 -11.18 9.50 -15.22
C VAL A 205 -10.71 8.07 -14.93
N LEU A 206 -9.58 7.88 -14.22
CA LEU A 206 -9.10 6.57 -13.80
C LEU A 206 -9.82 6.08 -12.53
N SER A 207 -9.94 6.97 -11.53
CA SER A 207 -10.55 6.62 -10.24
C SER A 207 -12.02 6.21 -10.35
N LYS A 208 -12.78 6.76 -11.30
CA LYS A 208 -14.20 6.41 -11.50
C LYS A 208 -14.42 4.99 -11.99
N ASN A 209 -13.47 4.44 -12.72
CA ASN A 209 -13.58 3.13 -13.34
C ASN A 209 -12.85 2.03 -12.53
N ALA A 210 -12.06 2.41 -11.53
CA ALA A 210 -11.38 1.45 -10.67
C ALA A 210 -12.34 0.78 -9.68
N SER A 211 -12.09 -0.50 -9.36
CA SER A 211 -12.85 -1.28 -8.37
C SER A 211 -12.59 -0.81 -6.94
N GLY A 212 -11.51 -0.07 -6.73
CA GLY A 212 -11.16 0.54 -5.45
C GLY A 212 -9.90 1.37 -5.49
N SER A 213 -9.61 2.00 -4.35
CA SER A 213 -8.35 2.72 -4.12
C SER A 213 -7.86 2.46 -2.70
N GLY A 214 -6.56 2.23 -2.56
CA GLY A 214 -5.93 2.01 -1.27
C GLY A 214 -4.65 2.81 -1.09
N PHE A 215 -4.32 3.17 0.15
CA PHE A 215 -3.09 3.91 0.39
C PHE A 215 -1.84 3.03 0.32
N ILE A 216 -0.74 3.65 -0.14
CA ILE A 216 0.57 3.02 -0.31
C ILE A 216 1.60 3.51 0.72
N ASN A 217 1.17 4.30 1.70
CA ASN A 217 2.05 4.82 2.74
C ASN A 217 2.66 3.71 3.59
N SER A 218 3.96 3.79 3.82
CA SER A 218 4.65 2.99 4.82
C SER A 218 5.32 3.91 5.84
N VAL A 219 5.07 3.65 7.13
CA VAL A 219 5.63 4.46 8.22
C VAL A 219 6.59 3.60 9.01
N PRO A 220 7.91 3.88 8.97
CA PRO A 220 8.89 3.19 9.79
C PRO A 220 8.66 3.45 11.28
N GLU A 221 9.05 2.49 12.12
CA GLU A 221 9.14 2.69 13.56
C GLU A 221 10.30 3.65 13.91
N SER A 222 10.42 4.05 15.17
CA SER A 222 11.41 5.04 15.64
C SER A 222 12.87 4.63 15.39
N ASP A 223 13.14 3.35 15.14
CA ASP A 223 14.45 2.81 14.80
C ASP A 223 14.69 2.67 13.29
N GLY A 224 13.72 3.11 12.46
CA GLY A 224 13.79 3.07 11.00
C GLY A 224 13.35 1.77 10.36
N PHE A 225 12.97 0.75 11.15
CA PHE A 225 12.47 -0.52 10.63
C PHE A 225 10.96 -0.51 10.43
N ILE A 226 10.48 -1.26 9.44
CA ILE A 226 9.05 -1.51 9.23
C ILE A 226 8.73 -2.91 9.74
N ARG A 227 7.99 -3.00 10.85
CA ARG A 227 7.51 -4.24 11.43
C ARG A 227 6.00 -4.33 11.45
N LYS A 228 5.34 -3.17 11.35
CA LYS A 228 3.88 -3.05 11.36
C LYS A 228 3.39 -2.42 10.06
N ALA A 229 2.26 -2.90 9.57
CA ALA A 229 1.54 -2.29 8.47
C ALA A 229 0.25 -1.67 9.00
N SER A 230 0.01 -0.41 8.66
CA SER A 230 -1.29 0.21 8.85
C SER A 230 -2.26 -0.36 7.82
N LEU A 231 -3.40 -0.88 8.27
CA LEU A 231 -4.44 -1.36 7.39
C LEU A 231 -5.44 -0.27 7.04
N VAL A 232 -5.62 0.70 7.95
CA VAL A 232 -6.48 1.87 7.76
C VAL A 232 -5.80 3.13 8.27
N ILE A 233 -6.17 4.25 7.67
CA ILE A 233 -5.81 5.60 8.09
C ILE A 233 -7.05 6.48 8.12
N ASN A 234 -7.00 7.58 8.86
CA ASN A 234 -8.07 8.57 8.93
C ASN A 234 -7.73 9.79 8.06
N TYR A 235 -8.67 10.17 7.20
CA TYR A 235 -8.64 11.41 6.44
C TYR A 235 -10.05 12.01 6.39
N GLN A 236 -10.22 13.26 6.86
CA GLN A 236 -11.51 13.94 6.92
C GLN A 236 -12.61 13.12 7.62
N ASP A 237 -12.30 12.55 8.78
CA ASP A 237 -13.21 11.70 9.57
C ASP A 237 -13.78 10.47 8.83
N LYS A 238 -13.05 9.99 7.82
CA LYS A 238 -13.30 8.73 7.12
C LYS A 238 -12.06 7.84 7.20
N LEU A 239 -12.26 6.53 7.27
CA LEU A 239 -11.17 5.58 7.17
C LEU A 239 -10.94 5.17 5.72
N TYR A 240 -9.68 5.06 5.35
CA TYR A 240 -9.24 4.59 4.04
C TYR A 240 -8.41 3.33 4.20
N PRO A 241 -8.61 2.31 3.37
CA PRO A 241 -7.88 1.05 3.46
C PRO A 241 -6.49 1.18 2.83
N SER A 242 -5.54 0.36 3.28
CA SER A 242 -4.28 0.15 2.57
C SER A 242 -4.52 -0.53 1.21
N LEU A 243 -3.58 -0.36 0.28
CA LEU A 243 -3.64 -1.00 -1.04
C LEU A 243 -3.84 -2.53 -0.93
N ALA A 244 -3.11 -3.17 -0.01
CA ALA A 244 -3.22 -4.61 0.22
C ALA A 244 -4.59 -5.02 0.78
N LEU A 245 -5.14 -4.26 1.74
CA LEU A 245 -6.47 -4.54 2.31
C LEU A 245 -7.57 -4.36 1.26
N GLU A 246 -7.48 -3.31 0.44
CA GLU A 246 -8.46 -3.06 -0.62
C GLU A 246 -8.36 -4.11 -1.73
N ALA A 247 -7.14 -4.53 -2.12
CA ALA A 247 -6.96 -5.63 -3.07
C ALA A 247 -7.57 -6.95 -2.54
N ALA A 248 -7.41 -7.25 -1.25
CA ALA A 248 -8.03 -8.40 -0.62
C ALA A 248 -9.57 -8.30 -0.60
N ARG A 249 -10.14 -7.11 -0.32
CA ARG A 249 -11.59 -6.87 -0.40
C ARG A 249 -12.13 -7.14 -1.80
N VAL A 250 -11.47 -6.60 -2.83
CA VAL A 250 -11.86 -6.79 -4.24
C VAL A 250 -11.74 -8.26 -4.63
N TYR A 251 -10.63 -8.91 -4.30
CA TYR A 251 -10.40 -10.33 -4.59
C TYR A 251 -11.47 -11.24 -3.98
N THR A 252 -11.94 -10.92 -2.78
CA THR A 252 -13.00 -11.68 -2.08
C THR A 252 -14.42 -11.26 -2.48
N LEU A 253 -14.56 -10.35 -3.44
CA LEU A 253 -15.85 -9.81 -3.90
C LEU A 253 -16.70 -9.23 -2.74
N SER A 254 -16.04 -8.64 -1.76
CA SER A 254 -16.70 -8.03 -0.61
C SER A 254 -17.06 -6.58 -0.90
N ASP A 255 -18.27 -6.17 -0.54
CA ASP A 255 -18.73 -4.79 -0.79
C ASP A 255 -18.01 -3.77 0.09
N ASN A 256 -17.86 -4.08 1.37
CA ASN A 256 -17.33 -3.15 2.36
C ASN A 256 -16.36 -3.82 3.33
N ILE A 257 -15.53 -2.99 3.97
CA ILE A 257 -14.71 -3.33 5.13
C ILE A 257 -15.41 -2.75 6.36
N ASN A 258 -15.73 -3.60 7.33
CA ASN A 258 -16.37 -3.20 8.58
C ASN A 258 -15.32 -3.03 9.67
N THR A 259 -15.54 -2.07 10.56
CA THR A 259 -14.73 -1.90 11.76
C THR A 259 -15.41 -2.55 12.97
N GLU A 260 -14.65 -3.35 13.71
CA GLU A 260 -15.07 -3.84 15.03
C GLU A 260 -14.34 -3.04 16.11
N ASN A 261 -15.10 -2.48 17.04
CA ASN A 261 -14.60 -1.45 17.92
C ASN A 261 -15.07 -1.65 19.35
N GLU A 262 -14.29 -1.14 20.29
CA GLU A 262 -14.68 -0.98 21.67
C GLU A 262 -14.64 0.50 22.07
N LEU A 263 -15.69 0.98 22.74
CA LEU A 263 -15.75 2.32 23.30
C LEU A 263 -15.35 2.26 24.78
N ASN A 264 -14.21 2.83 25.13
CA ASN A 264 -13.73 2.90 26.50
C ASN A 264 -13.43 4.36 26.88
N ASN A 265 -14.12 4.90 27.89
CA ASN A 265 -13.95 6.27 28.38
C ASN A 265 -13.87 7.35 27.26
N ASN A 266 -14.77 7.29 26.30
CA ASN A 266 -14.83 8.17 25.14
C ASN A 266 -13.69 7.98 24.12
N ASN A 267 -12.82 6.98 24.28
CA ASN A 267 -11.86 6.54 23.28
C ASN A 267 -12.44 5.39 22.46
N TYR A 268 -12.34 5.54 21.16
CA TYR A 268 -12.77 4.55 20.20
C TYR A 268 -11.59 3.68 19.79
N TRP A 269 -11.56 2.45 20.26
CA TRP A 269 -10.46 1.52 20.02
C TRP A 269 -10.86 0.54 18.94
N LEU A 270 -10.14 0.59 17.83
CA LEU A 270 -10.26 -0.41 16.79
C LEU A 270 -9.67 -1.73 17.29
N GLN A 271 -10.41 -2.82 17.17
CA GLN A 271 -9.97 -4.16 17.56
C GLN A 271 -9.76 -5.07 16.38
N ALA A 272 -10.56 -4.91 15.31
CA ALA A 272 -10.46 -5.72 14.12
C ALA A 272 -11.10 -5.01 12.92
N LEU A 273 -10.70 -5.46 11.74
CA LEU A 273 -11.36 -5.18 10.48
C LEU A 273 -11.95 -6.47 9.94
N SER A 274 -13.13 -6.41 9.31
CA SER A 274 -13.76 -7.57 8.70
C SER A 274 -14.34 -7.26 7.33
N PHE A 275 -14.24 -8.21 6.40
CA PHE A 275 -14.84 -8.18 5.07
C PHE A 275 -15.17 -9.61 4.63
N GLY A 276 -16.35 -9.82 4.08
CA GLY A 276 -16.87 -11.16 3.85
C GLY A 276 -16.84 -12.00 5.15
N GLU A 277 -16.21 -13.17 5.08
CA GLU A 277 -16.02 -14.07 6.24
C GLU A 277 -14.67 -13.84 6.94
N HIS A 278 -13.85 -12.91 6.45
CA HIS A 278 -12.51 -12.65 6.97
C HIS A 278 -12.54 -11.61 8.10
N LYS A 279 -11.79 -11.92 9.16
CA LYS A 279 -11.58 -11.01 10.30
C LYS A 279 -10.09 -10.87 10.57
N ILE A 280 -9.60 -9.64 10.59
CA ILE A 280 -8.20 -9.28 10.83
C ILE A 280 -8.11 -8.51 12.14
N PRO A 281 -7.61 -9.10 13.23
CA PRO A 281 -7.35 -8.38 14.48
C PRO A 281 -6.29 -7.30 14.26
N THR A 282 -6.51 -6.11 14.81
CA THR A 282 -5.59 -4.98 14.75
C THR A 282 -5.28 -4.45 16.15
N ASN A 283 -4.25 -3.62 16.26
CA ASN A 283 -4.12 -2.76 17.43
C ASN A 283 -5.07 -1.54 17.31
N GLU A 284 -5.08 -0.69 18.35
CA GLU A 284 -5.90 0.52 18.44
C GLU A 284 -5.63 1.53 17.30
N LYS A 285 -4.47 1.43 16.64
CA LYS A 285 -4.05 2.28 15.52
C LYS A 285 -4.42 1.69 14.15
N GLY A 286 -5.15 0.57 14.11
CA GLY A 286 -5.49 -0.11 12.87
C GLY A 286 -4.30 -0.78 12.19
N GLN A 287 -3.30 -1.22 12.96
CA GLN A 287 -2.08 -1.83 12.46
C GLN A 287 -2.00 -3.33 12.81
N ILE A 288 -1.31 -4.07 11.95
CA ILE A 288 -0.92 -5.47 12.19
C ILE A 288 0.60 -5.60 12.22
N LEU A 289 1.11 -6.58 12.96
CA LEU A 289 2.48 -7.06 12.76
C LEU A 289 2.56 -7.77 11.42
N ILE A 290 3.56 -7.41 10.60
CA ILE A 290 3.73 -8.01 9.28
C ILE A 290 4.28 -9.43 9.45
N PRO A 291 3.54 -10.47 9.04
CA PRO A 291 4.02 -11.83 9.10
C PRO A 291 4.98 -12.09 7.91
N PHE A 292 6.17 -11.50 7.98
CA PHE A 292 7.17 -11.67 6.92
C PHE A 292 7.38 -13.14 6.57
N LYS A 293 7.37 -13.45 5.29
CA LYS A 293 7.52 -14.82 4.78
C LYS A 293 8.97 -15.16 4.44
N GLY A 294 9.84 -14.17 4.39
CA GLY A 294 11.25 -14.30 4.04
C GLY A 294 11.83 -12.96 3.60
N GLY A 295 13.06 -12.98 3.14
CA GLY A 295 13.74 -11.82 2.58
C GLY A 295 13.29 -11.52 1.14
N GLN A 296 14.11 -10.77 0.41
CA GLN A 296 13.88 -10.40 -0.98
C GLN A 296 13.59 -11.62 -1.87
N LYS A 297 12.62 -11.52 -2.77
CA LYS A 297 12.16 -12.59 -3.68
C LYS A 297 11.42 -13.77 -2.99
N SER A 298 10.84 -13.55 -1.82
CA SER A 298 9.95 -14.55 -1.20
C SER A 298 8.61 -14.71 -1.94
N PHE A 299 8.23 -13.76 -2.77
CA PHE A 299 7.13 -13.85 -3.73
C PHE A 299 7.66 -14.08 -5.15
N GLU A 300 6.80 -14.48 -6.08
CA GLU A 300 7.14 -14.55 -7.50
C GLU A 300 7.22 -13.12 -8.06
N TYR A 301 8.38 -12.75 -8.60
CA TYR A 301 8.60 -11.48 -9.28
C TYR A 301 8.63 -11.72 -10.78
N ILE A 302 7.83 -10.99 -11.52
CA ILE A 302 7.72 -11.05 -12.97
C ILE A 302 8.03 -9.65 -13.52
N SER A 303 9.01 -9.56 -14.42
CA SER A 303 9.35 -8.30 -15.07
C SER A 303 8.17 -7.78 -15.87
N ALA A 304 7.80 -6.50 -15.68
CA ALA A 304 6.67 -5.87 -16.38
C ALA A 304 6.83 -5.93 -17.91
N THR A 305 8.07 -5.84 -18.43
CA THR A 305 8.32 -6.00 -19.87
C THR A 305 7.97 -7.38 -20.38
N ASP A 306 8.14 -8.44 -19.57
CA ASP A 306 7.78 -9.80 -20.01
C ASP A 306 6.26 -9.97 -20.15
N VAL A 307 5.49 -9.27 -19.32
CA VAL A 307 4.02 -9.22 -19.46
C VAL A 307 3.63 -8.40 -20.69
N ILE A 308 4.21 -7.20 -20.88
CA ILE A 308 3.93 -6.34 -22.03
C ILE A 308 4.18 -7.08 -23.35
N GLU A 309 5.26 -7.86 -23.41
CA GLU A 309 5.68 -8.61 -24.59
C GLU A 309 5.08 -10.02 -24.70
N ASN A 310 4.11 -10.36 -23.81
CA ASN A 310 3.46 -11.67 -23.74
C ASN A 310 4.47 -12.85 -23.66
N ARG A 311 5.54 -12.72 -22.87
CA ARG A 311 6.57 -13.75 -22.68
C ARG A 311 6.32 -14.62 -21.43
N VAL A 312 5.33 -14.26 -20.62
CA VAL A 312 4.99 -14.98 -19.38
C VAL A 312 3.99 -16.09 -19.67
N PRO A 313 4.24 -17.34 -19.26
CA PRO A 313 3.25 -18.40 -19.33
C PRO A 313 2.00 -18.06 -18.51
N SER A 314 0.81 -18.29 -19.09
CA SER A 314 -0.48 -17.96 -18.42
C SER A 314 -0.65 -18.65 -17.09
N GLU A 315 -0.08 -19.87 -16.92
CA GLU A 315 -0.14 -20.64 -15.68
C GLU A 315 0.50 -19.94 -14.47
N LYS A 316 1.35 -18.94 -14.72
CA LYS A 316 1.95 -18.11 -13.67
C LYS A 316 1.10 -16.91 -13.28
N LEU A 317 0.13 -16.56 -14.09
CA LEU A 317 -0.71 -15.35 -13.97
C LEU A 317 -2.15 -15.70 -13.58
N GLU A 318 -2.64 -16.85 -14.04
CA GLU A 318 -4.02 -17.26 -13.84
C GLU A 318 -4.40 -17.40 -12.36
N GLY A 319 -5.49 -16.77 -11.96
CA GLY A 319 -6.03 -16.83 -10.59
C GLY A 319 -5.29 -15.94 -9.58
N THR A 320 -4.32 -15.14 -10.02
CA THR A 320 -3.46 -14.36 -9.11
C THR A 320 -3.96 -12.95 -8.84
N VAL A 321 -3.48 -12.38 -7.74
CA VAL A 321 -3.49 -10.94 -7.42
C VAL A 321 -2.11 -10.38 -7.76
N ALA A 322 -2.06 -9.47 -8.71
CA ALA A 322 -0.82 -8.87 -9.19
C ALA A 322 -0.60 -7.48 -8.57
N PHE A 323 0.48 -7.31 -7.81
CA PHE A 323 0.90 -5.99 -7.35
C PHE A 323 1.91 -5.41 -8.33
N VAL A 324 1.57 -4.28 -8.95
CA VAL A 324 2.43 -3.57 -9.90
C VAL A 324 3.19 -2.47 -9.18
N GLY A 325 4.51 -2.56 -9.15
CA GLY A 325 5.38 -1.59 -8.51
C GLY A 325 6.73 -1.48 -9.20
N THR A 326 7.66 -0.72 -8.63
CA THR A 326 8.99 -0.51 -9.20
C THR A 326 10.08 -0.88 -8.22
N SER A 327 11.05 -1.67 -8.66
CA SER A 327 12.29 -1.96 -7.94
C SER A 327 13.53 -1.36 -8.61
N ALA A 328 13.39 -0.72 -9.76
CA ALA A 328 14.50 -0.12 -10.50
C ALA A 328 15.27 0.93 -9.66
N ILE A 329 16.58 0.94 -9.78
CA ILE A 329 17.47 1.84 -9.04
C ILE A 329 17.09 3.31 -9.32
N GLY A 330 16.87 4.07 -8.25
CA GLY A 330 16.45 5.48 -8.33
C GLY A 330 14.93 5.70 -8.39
N LEU A 331 14.15 4.63 -8.53
CA LEU A 331 12.68 4.66 -8.41
C LEU A 331 12.21 3.94 -7.14
N ALA A 332 12.96 2.95 -6.67
CA ALA A 332 12.61 2.14 -5.51
C ALA A 332 12.72 2.94 -4.19
N ASP A 333 11.70 2.85 -3.35
CA ASP A 333 11.71 3.32 -1.97
C ASP A 333 12.17 2.17 -1.05
N LEU A 334 13.48 2.00 -0.92
CA LEU A 334 14.05 0.94 -0.09
C LEU A 334 13.85 1.25 1.40
N ARG A 335 13.23 0.33 2.12
CA ARG A 335 12.99 0.42 3.56
C ARG A 335 13.61 -0.77 4.28
N ALA A 336 14.16 -0.51 5.46
CA ALA A 336 14.66 -1.57 6.32
C ALA A 336 13.50 -2.37 6.93
N THR A 337 13.57 -3.69 6.85
CA THR A 337 12.59 -4.61 7.43
C THR A 337 13.27 -5.62 8.35
N SER A 338 12.48 -6.38 9.12
CA SER A 338 12.99 -7.43 10.01
C SER A 338 13.71 -8.58 9.28
N VAL A 339 13.64 -8.63 7.96
CA VAL A 339 14.20 -9.72 7.12
C VAL A 339 15.23 -9.22 6.08
N GLY A 340 15.60 -7.92 6.13
CA GLY A 340 16.61 -7.31 5.25
C GLY A 340 16.13 -6.13 4.45
#